data_db42d1b631ab0fc2df94dbd903e96653
#
_entry.id   db42d1b631ab0fc2df94dbd903e96653
#
_cell.length_a   1.000
_cell.length_b   1.000
_cell.length_c   1.000
_cell.angle_alpha   90.00
_cell.angle_beta   90.00
_cell.angle_gamma   90.00
#
_symmetry.space_group_name_H-M   'P 1'
#
loop_
_entity.id
_entity.type
_entity.pdbx_description
1 polymer ?
#
loop_
_entity_poly.entity_id
_entity_poly.type
_entity_poly.pdbx_seq_one_letter_code
_entity_poly.pdbx_strand_id
1 'polypeptide(L)'
;MSKKKDGKKAAEATNEKLGAKEYESELEKLHVELVKLQEWVVAKGLKVCVVFEGRDGAGKGGTIKALTERVSPRVFRVIALPSPTEREKTQMYSQRYMQHFPAAGEVVIFDRSWYNRAGVERVMGFCSEEQAKRFLDVAPAFEKLMVESGIILLKYWLEVSEEEQTRRLSQRIDDGRKIWKLSPMDLKSYSRWYDYSRARDEMFEKTDTPWAPWYVGQSNDKKRVRLNIIT
;
A
#
# COMPACT_ATOMS: atom_id res chain seq x y z
N MET A 1 18.37 -46.07 1.28
CA MET A 1 17.06 -45.49 0.85
C MET A 1 16.41 -44.83 2.04
N SER A 2 16.71 -43.57 2.30
CA SER A 2 15.96 -42.73 3.28
C SER A 2 16.39 -41.28 3.16
N LYS A 3 15.85 -40.51 2.20
CA LYS A 3 15.97 -39.05 2.09
C LYS A 3 14.86 -38.47 1.21
N LYS A 4 13.60 -38.71 1.57
CA LYS A 4 12.47 -38.15 0.81
C LYS A 4 11.23 -37.83 1.67
N LYS A 5 11.38 -37.62 2.99
CA LYS A 5 10.24 -37.31 3.87
C LYS A 5 10.26 -35.90 4.51
N ASP A 6 11.36 -35.16 4.45
CA ASP A 6 11.47 -33.89 5.18
C ASP A 6 11.02 -32.65 4.37
N GLY A 7 10.85 -32.80 3.06
CA GLY A 7 10.45 -31.65 2.21
C GLY A 7 8.95 -31.31 2.20
N LYS A 8 8.09 -32.17 2.73
CA LYS A 8 6.62 -31.97 2.68
C LYS A 8 6.05 -31.29 3.92
N LYS A 9 6.75 -31.30 5.05
CA LYS A 9 6.27 -30.68 6.29
C LYS A 9 6.42 -29.16 6.35
N ALA A 10 7.34 -28.59 5.58
CA ALA A 10 7.54 -27.12 5.56
C ALA A 10 6.48 -26.35 4.73
N ALA A 11 5.81 -27.01 3.78
CA ALA A 11 4.80 -26.38 2.93
C ALA A 11 3.38 -26.42 3.51
N GLU A 12 3.09 -27.32 4.47
CA GLU A 12 1.75 -27.45 5.09
C GLU A 12 1.52 -26.52 6.30
N ALA A 13 2.57 -25.92 6.87
CA ALA A 13 2.48 -25.06 8.05
C ALA A 13 1.92 -23.64 7.78
N THR A 14 1.62 -23.28 6.53
CA THR A 14 1.25 -21.91 6.15
C THR A 14 -0.24 -21.65 6.01
N ASN A 15 -1.10 -22.62 6.21
CA ASN A 15 -2.54 -22.51 5.91
C ASN A 15 -3.46 -22.33 7.13
N GLU A 16 -2.95 -22.35 8.35
CA GLU A 16 -3.75 -22.01 9.54
C GLU A 16 -3.84 -20.49 9.70
N LYS A 17 -5.07 -19.98 9.83
CA LYS A 17 -5.30 -18.55 10.10
C LYS A 17 -4.70 -18.18 11.45
N LEU A 18 -3.90 -17.13 11.47
CA LEU A 18 -3.29 -16.61 12.70
C LEU A 18 -4.34 -16.30 13.76
N GLY A 19 -4.19 -16.87 14.96
CA GLY A 19 -5.08 -16.67 16.09
C GLY A 19 -5.16 -15.19 16.50
N ALA A 20 -6.25 -14.79 17.16
CA ALA A 20 -6.39 -13.39 17.58
C ALA A 20 -5.35 -13.03 18.65
N LYS A 21 -5.19 -13.87 19.66
CA LYS A 21 -4.23 -13.64 20.76
C LYS A 21 -2.77 -13.63 20.29
N GLU A 22 -2.42 -14.54 19.37
CA GLU A 22 -1.09 -14.60 18.77
C GLU A 22 -0.79 -13.35 17.97
N TYR A 23 -1.74 -12.92 17.13
CA TYR A 23 -1.63 -11.67 16.39
C TYR A 23 -1.44 -10.45 17.29
N GLU A 24 -2.22 -10.32 18.36
CA GLU A 24 -2.12 -9.21 19.30
C GLU A 24 -0.76 -9.19 20.00
N SER A 25 -0.27 -10.38 20.43
CA SER A 25 1.04 -10.51 21.09
C SER A 25 2.19 -10.13 20.15
N GLU A 26 2.17 -10.58 18.89
CA GLU A 26 3.21 -10.22 17.93
C GLU A 26 3.12 -8.74 17.52
N LEU A 27 1.92 -8.20 17.35
CA LEU A 27 1.74 -6.79 17.04
C LEU A 27 2.22 -5.87 18.16
N GLU A 28 2.03 -6.25 19.41
CA GLU A 28 2.54 -5.51 20.57
C GLU A 28 4.07 -5.39 20.56
N LYS A 29 4.78 -6.47 20.23
CA LYS A 29 6.25 -6.44 20.06
C LYS A 29 6.66 -5.49 18.94
N LEU A 30 5.97 -5.57 17.80
CA LEU A 30 6.24 -4.68 16.66
C LEU A 30 5.93 -3.22 16.97
N HIS A 31 4.92 -2.92 17.77
CA HIS A 31 4.66 -1.55 18.22
C HIS A 31 5.82 -0.97 19.04
N VAL A 32 6.48 -1.79 19.87
CA VAL A 32 7.69 -1.37 20.60
C VAL A 32 8.82 -1.03 19.61
N GLU A 33 9.01 -1.86 18.57
CA GLU A 33 10.03 -1.59 17.54
C GLU A 33 9.69 -0.33 16.70
N LEU A 34 8.41 -0.09 16.40
CA LEU A 34 7.97 1.13 15.72
C LEU A 34 8.24 2.40 16.54
N VAL A 35 8.11 2.35 17.87
CA VAL A 35 8.49 3.48 18.75
C VAL A 35 10.00 3.72 18.69
N LYS A 36 10.82 2.67 18.72
CA LYS A 36 12.28 2.80 18.55
C LYS A 36 12.66 3.35 17.17
N LEU A 37 11.99 2.87 16.14
CA LEU A 37 12.14 3.39 14.77
C LEU A 37 11.83 4.88 14.71
N GLN A 38 10.72 5.30 15.33
CA GLN A 38 10.35 6.72 15.41
C GLN A 38 11.47 7.57 16.03
N GLU A 39 12.00 7.14 17.19
CA GLU A 39 13.09 7.84 17.87
C GLU A 39 14.34 7.91 16.98
N TRP A 40 14.66 6.82 16.31
CA TRP A 40 15.79 6.75 15.39
C TRP A 40 15.62 7.67 14.18
N VAL A 41 14.43 7.68 13.56
CA VAL A 41 14.10 8.57 12.43
C VAL A 41 14.30 10.05 12.82
N VAL A 42 13.79 10.43 13.99
CA VAL A 42 13.94 11.79 14.51
C VAL A 42 15.40 12.12 14.81
N ALA A 43 16.11 11.25 15.54
CA ALA A 43 17.51 11.47 15.94
C ALA A 43 18.47 11.56 14.75
N LYS A 44 18.20 10.80 13.67
CA LYS A 44 19.02 10.80 12.45
C LYS A 44 18.54 11.79 11.39
N GLY A 45 17.42 12.47 11.60
CA GLY A 45 16.84 13.37 10.61
C GLY A 45 16.46 12.66 9.30
N LEU A 46 16.02 11.40 9.36
CA LEU A 46 15.67 10.65 8.17
C LEU A 46 14.37 11.18 7.56
N LYS A 47 14.27 11.04 6.25
CA LYS A 47 13.07 11.37 5.47
C LYS A 47 12.50 10.07 4.90
N VAL A 48 11.38 9.60 5.43
CA VAL A 48 10.80 8.32 5.03
C VAL A 48 9.46 8.54 4.34
N CYS A 49 9.31 8.03 3.13
CA CYS A 49 8.07 8.06 2.35
C CYS A 49 7.59 6.63 2.10
N VAL A 50 6.41 6.30 2.60
CA VAL A 50 5.80 4.97 2.43
C VAL A 50 4.57 5.11 1.54
N VAL A 51 4.49 4.29 0.51
CA VAL A 51 3.36 4.26 -0.43
C VAL A 51 2.59 2.95 -0.23
N PHE A 52 1.30 3.06 0.04
CA PHE A 52 0.38 1.93 0.08
C PHE A 52 -0.56 1.96 -1.12
N GLU A 53 -0.39 0.97 -1.99
CA GLU A 53 -1.25 0.70 -3.13
C GLU A 53 -1.89 -0.69 -3.02
N GLY A 54 -2.78 -1.02 -3.92
CA GLY A 54 -3.44 -2.32 -3.95
C GLY A 54 -4.94 -2.23 -4.19
N ARG A 55 -5.55 -3.39 -4.35
CA ARG A 55 -6.96 -3.52 -4.69
C ARG A 55 -7.89 -2.97 -3.62
N ASP A 56 -9.11 -2.63 -4.03
CA ASP A 56 -10.15 -2.28 -3.07
C ASP A 56 -10.46 -3.50 -2.18
N GLY A 57 -10.67 -3.25 -0.90
CA GLY A 57 -10.84 -4.35 0.05
C GLY A 57 -9.56 -5.07 0.49
N ALA A 58 -8.39 -4.80 -0.11
CA ALA A 58 -7.12 -5.44 0.26
C ALA A 58 -6.67 -5.15 1.70
N GLY A 59 -7.13 -4.06 2.31
CA GLY A 59 -6.88 -3.80 3.74
C GLY A 59 -5.84 -2.72 4.02
N LYS A 60 -5.52 -1.86 3.05
CA LYS A 60 -4.59 -0.72 3.18
C LYS A 60 -4.81 0.08 4.46
N GLY A 61 -5.97 0.69 4.63
CA GLY A 61 -6.26 1.52 5.82
C GLY A 61 -6.14 0.78 7.15
N GLY A 62 -6.41 -0.53 7.19
CA GLY A 62 -6.20 -1.34 8.40
C GLY A 62 -4.72 -1.64 8.69
N THR A 63 -3.88 -1.72 7.67
CA THR A 63 -2.44 -1.87 7.81
C THR A 63 -1.81 -0.55 8.23
N ILE A 64 -2.20 0.56 7.59
CA ILE A 64 -1.78 1.91 7.98
C ILE A 64 -2.15 2.20 9.44
N LYS A 65 -3.38 1.85 9.85
CA LYS A 65 -3.79 1.99 11.25
C LYS A 65 -2.87 1.21 12.18
N ALA A 66 -2.57 -0.06 11.89
CA ALA A 66 -1.69 -0.88 12.73
C ALA A 66 -0.27 -0.29 12.83
N LEU A 67 0.24 0.32 11.74
CA LEU A 67 1.52 1.04 11.74
C LEU A 67 1.52 2.31 12.62
N THR A 68 0.37 3.00 12.70
CA THR A 68 0.33 4.37 13.23
C THR A 68 -0.32 4.49 14.60
N GLU A 69 -0.97 3.45 15.11
CA GLU A 69 -1.79 3.56 16.34
C GLU A 69 -0.98 3.75 17.63
N ARG A 70 0.34 3.48 17.63
CA ARG A 70 1.22 3.60 18.80
C ARG A 70 2.40 4.54 18.61
N VAL A 71 2.45 5.26 17.50
CA VAL A 71 3.48 6.27 17.20
C VAL A 71 2.91 7.67 17.15
N SER A 72 3.78 8.68 17.23
CA SER A 72 3.36 10.07 17.24
C SER A 72 2.86 10.52 15.86
N PRO A 73 1.67 11.12 15.74
CA PRO A 73 1.17 11.68 14.48
C PRO A 73 1.96 12.92 14.03
N ARG A 74 2.83 13.46 14.87
CA ARG A 74 3.76 14.55 14.49
C ARG A 74 4.94 14.03 13.68
N VAL A 75 5.30 12.76 13.85
CA VAL A 75 6.38 12.07 13.13
C VAL A 75 5.81 11.23 12.00
N PHE A 76 4.78 10.43 12.29
CA PHE A 76 4.08 9.58 11.31
C PHE A 76 2.83 10.30 10.80
N ARG A 77 2.90 10.83 9.58
CA ARG A 77 1.78 11.55 8.94
C ARG A 77 1.14 10.68 7.86
N VAL A 78 -0.15 10.49 7.94
CA VAL A 78 -0.92 9.76 6.91
C VAL A 78 -1.56 10.76 5.95
N ILE A 79 -1.31 10.57 4.67
CA ILE A 79 -1.81 11.40 3.58
C ILE A 79 -2.76 10.55 2.72
N ALA A 80 -4.04 10.95 2.72
CA ALA A 80 -5.08 10.39 1.86
C ALA A 80 -5.72 11.54 1.07
N LEU A 81 -5.26 11.75 -0.16
CA LEU A 81 -5.72 12.89 -0.96
C LEU A 81 -7.11 12.59 -1.55
N PRO A 82 -8.04 13.57 -1.52
CA PRO A 82 -9.31 13.46 -2.22
C PRO A 82 -9.13 13.49 -3.74
N SER A 83 -10.21 13.42 -4.49
CA SER A 83 -10.18 13.67 -5.95
C SER A 83 -9.54 15.02 -6.24
N PRO A 84 -8.77 15.13 -7.36
CA PRO A 84 -8.12 16.39 -7.71
C PRO A 84 -9.12 17.54 -7.89
N THR A 85 -8.79 18.71 -7.37
CA THR A 85 -9.51 19.95 -7.65
C THR A 85 -9.33 20.37 -9.12
N GLU A 86 -10.17 21.27 -9.62
CA GLU A 86 -10.04 21.77 -10.99
C GLU A 86 -8.67 22.43 -11.24
N ARG A 87 -8.12 23.10 -10.24
CA ARG A 87 -6.77 23.66 -10.31
C ARG A 87 -5.72 22.55 -10.42
N GLU A 88 -5.78 21.52 -9.58
CA GLU A 88 -4.81 20.43 -9.57
C GLU A 88 -4.83 19.61 -10.86
N LYS A 89 -5.98 19.52 -11.54
CA LYS A 89 -6.09 18.84 -12.86
C LYS A 89 -5.26 19.53 -13.96
N THR A 90 -4.98 20.82 -13.80
CA THR A 90 -4.20 21.61 -14.77
C THR A 90 -2.72 21.73 -14.38
N GLN A 91 -2.33 21.28 -13.18
CA GLN A 91 -0.97 21.28 -12.70
C GLN A 91 -0.18 20.05 -13.16
N MET A 92 1.14 20.09 -12.96
CA MET A 92 1.96 18.87 -13.10
C MET A 92 1.43 17.80 -12.15
N TYR A 93 1.21 16.59 -12.66
CA TYR A 93 0.50 15.53 -11.93
C TYR A 93 1.07 15.22 -10.55
N SER A 94 2.39 15.14 -10.43
CA SER A 94 3.06 14.84 -9.17
C SER A 94 3.01 15.98 -8.15
N GLN A 95 2.71 17.22 -8.58
CA GLN A 95 2.80 18.42 -7.74
C GLN A 95 1.92 18.32 -6.48
N ARG A 96 0.71 17.75 -6.61
CA ARG A 96 -0.20 17.58 -5.47
C ARG A 96 0.32 16.60 -4.38
N TYR A 97 1.25 15.70 -4.74
CA TYR A 97 1.87 14.76 -3.81
C TYR A 97 3.15 15.34 -3.21
N MET A 98 3.95 16.06 -4.00
CA MET A 98 5.26 16.58 -3.60
C MET A 98 5.18 17.50 -2.39
N GLN A 99 4.13 18.31 -2.26
CA GLN A 99 3.93 19.22 -1.11
C GLN A 99 3.81 18.49 0.24
N HIS A 100 3.58 17.18 0.22
CA HIS A 100 3.42 16.36 1.42
C HIS A 100 4.65 15.51 1.72
N PHE A 101 5.71 15.58 0.93
CA PHE A 101 6.92 14.79 1.14
C PHE A 101 7.54 15.06 2.51
N PRO A 102 8.25 14.06 3.07
CA PRO A 102 8.79 14.16 4.42
C PRO A 102 9.90 15.19 4.51
N ALA A 103 9.89 15.99 5.57
CA ALA A 103 11.04 16.71 6.07
C ALA A 103 11.93 15.78 6.92
N ALA A 104 13.09 16.27 7.35
CA ALA A 104 13.98 15.53 8.24
C ALA A 104 13.27 15.17 9.56
N GLY A 105 13.31 13.89 9.93
CA GLY A 105 12.66 13.36 11.12
C GLY A 105 11.20 12.97 10.92
N GLU A 106 10.71 12.88 9.68
CA GLU A 106 9.33 12.55 9.37
C GLU A 106 9.19 11.22 8.60
N VAL A 107 8.10 10.50 8.89
CA VAL A 107 7.59 9.35 8.13
C VAL A 107 6.25 9.76 7.52
N VAL A 108 6.17 9.86 6.20
CA VAL A 108 4.93 10.17 5.49
C VAL A 108 4.41 8.89 4.83
N ILE A 109 3.16 8.55 5.12
CA ILE A 109 2.48 7.36 4.62
C ILE A 109 1.35 7.81 3.68
N PHE A 110 1.46 7.47 2.40
CA PHE A 110 0.40 7.70 1.43
C PHE A 110 -0.58 6.52 1.38
N ASP A 111 -1.85 6.74 1.75
CA ASP A 111 -2.96 5.83 1.44
C ASP A 111 -3.47 6.16 0.04
N ARG A 112 -2.98 5.43 -0.95
CA ARG A 112 -2.96 5.77 -2.37
C ARG A 112 -2.04 6.96 -2.69
N SER A 113 -1.40 6.91 -3.84
CA SER A 113 -0.35 7.84 -4.21
C SER A 113 -0.48 8.31 -5.67
N TRP A 114 0.63 8.79 -6.23
CA TRP A 114 0.75 9.09 -7.66
C TRP A 114 0.47 7.89 -8.55
N TYR A 115 0.53 6.69 -8.04
CA TYR A 115 0.17 5.47 -8.76
C TYR A 115 -1.34 5.32 -9.05
N ASN A 116 -2.19 6.21 -8.52
CA ASN A 116 -3.58 6.33 -8.96
C ASN A 116 -3.66 6.50 -10.49
N ARG A 117 -2.68 7.19 -11.12
CA ARG A 117 -2.61 7.37 -12.57
C ARG A 117 -2.46 6.06 -13.33
N ALA A 118 -1.62 5.14 -12.83
CA ALA A 118 -1.43 3.81 -13.42
C ALA A 118 -2.60 2.86 -13.11
N GLY A 119 -3.27 3.04 -11.98
CA GLY A 119 -4.34 2.18 -11.49
C GLY A 119 -5.73 2.74 -11.75
N VAL A 120 -6.35 3.31 -10.72
CA VAL A 120 -7.76 3.70 -10.74
C VAL A 120 -8.09 4.74 -11.82
N GLU A 121 -7.23 5.73 -12.07
CA GLU A 121 -7.52 6.76 -13.06
C GLU A 121 -7.53 6.19 -14.47
N ARG A 122 -6.57 5.31 -14.80
CA ARG A 122 -6.51 4.60 -16.08
C ARG A 122 -7.69 3.67 -16.29
N VAL A 123 -7.91 2.76 -15.33
CA VAL A 123 -8.95 1.73 -15.43
C VAL A 123 -10.35 2.33 -15.50
N MET A 124 -10.59 3.41 -14.77
CA MET A 124 -11.90 4.07 -14.71
C MET A 124 -12.08 5.14 -15.77
N GLY A 125 -11.06 5.40 -16.61
CA GLY A 125 -11.13 6.39 -17.69
C GLY A 125 -11.08 7.84 -17.20
N PHE A 126 -10.48 8.10 -16.02
CA PHE A 126 -10.27 9.46 -15.51
C PHE A 126 -9.04 10.14 -16.11
N CYS A 127 -8.20 9.38 -16.77
CA CYS A 127 -7.13 9.87 -17.62
C CYS A 127 -7.12 9.10 -18.94
N SER A 128 -6.45 9.65 -19.95
CA SER A 128 -6.25 8.95 -21.22
C SER A 128 -5.19 7.85 -21.06
N GLU A 129 -5.24 6.86 -21.96
CA GLU A 129 -4.23 5.80 -22.01
C GLU A 129 -2.82 6.37 -22.27
N GLU A 130 -2.72 7.41 -23.07
CA GLU A 130 -1.45 8.11 -23.32
C GLU A 130 -0.91 8.78 -22.04
N GLN A 131 -1.77 9.42 -21.24
CA GLN A 131 -1.38 10.01 -19.97
C GLN A 131 -0.89 8.96 -18.98
N ALA A 132 -1.54 7.79 -18.92
CA ALA A 132 -1.13 6.70 -18.06
C ALA A 132 0.23 6.12 -18.49
N LYS A 133 0.44 5.87 -19.78
CA LYS A 133 1.73 5.40 -20.31
C LYS A 133 2.85 6.39 -20.04
N ARG A 134 2.63 7.67 -20.38
CA ARG A 134 3.62 8.72 -20.10
C ARG A 134 3.97 8.81 -18.61
N PHE A 135 2.99 8.64 -17.73
CA PHE A 135 3.25 8.59 -16.29
C PHE A 135 4.17 7.42 -15.95
N LEU A 136 3.91 6.22 -16.44
CA LEU A 136 4.73 5.03 -16.17
C LEU A 136 6.17 5.19 -16.69
N ASP A 137 6.37 5.86 -17.81
CA ASP A 137 7.70 6.14 -18.36
C ASP A 137 8.49 7.15 -17.51
N VAL A 138 7.80 8.10 -16.84
CA VAL A 138 8.42 9.16 -16.05
C VAL A 138 8.57 8.80 -14.57
N ALA A 139 7.69 7.94 -14.03
CA ALA A 139 7.65 7.61 -12.61
C ALA A 139 8.98 7.09 -12.04
N PRO A 140 9.75 6.21 -12.74
CA PRO A 140 11.05 5.76 -12.24
C PRO A 140 12.06 6.90 -12.06
N ALA A 141 12.11 7.85 -12.98
CA ALA A 141 13.01 9.02 -12.88
C ALA A 141 12.59 9.97 -11.76
N PHE A 142 11.30 10.17 -11.58
CA PHE A 142 10.74 10.94 -10.47
C PHE A 142 11.09 10.32 -9.11
N GLU A 143 10.90 9.01 -8.95
CA GLU A 143 11.25 8.30 -7.72
C GLU A 143 12.76 8.26 -7.48
N LYS A 144 13.57 8.16 -8.54
CA LYS A 144 15.01 8.25 -8.44
C LYS A 144 15.44 9.60 -7.88
N LEU A 145 14.86 10.68 -8.35
CA LEU A 145 15.10 12.03 -7.81
C LEU A 145 14.74 12.14 -6.33
N MET A 146 13.65 11.51 -5.89
CA MET A 146 13.29 11.47 -4.47
C MET A 146 14.37 10.77 -3.64
N VAL A 147 14.82 9.60 -4.09
CA VAL A 147 15.84 8.79 -3.39
C VAL A 147 17.19 9.52 -3.38
N GLU A 148 17.62 10.11 -4.49
CA GLU A 148 18.84 10.91 -4.59
C GLU A 148 18.78 12.18 -3.71
N SER A 149 17.58 12.69 -3.42
CA SER A 149 17.35 13.78 -2.46
C SER A 149 17.37 13.31 -0.99
N GLY A 150 17.69 12.04 -0.74
CA GLY A 150 17.82 11.46 0.58
C GLY A 150 16.47 11.01 1.19
N ILE A 151 15.44 10.80 0.39
CA ILE A 151 14.18 10.19 0.82
C ILE A 151 14.31 8.68 0.73
N ILE A 152 14.02 7.97 1.81
CA ILE A 152 13.85 6.52 1.83
C ILE A 152 12.43 6.23 1.33
N LEU A 153 12.32 5.69 0.11
CA LEU A 153 11.03 5.37 -0.51
C LEU A 153 10.72 3.89 -0.39
N LEU A 154 9.60 3.56 0.26
CA LEU A 154 9.09 2.20 0.41
C LEU A 154 7.75 2.08 -0.29
N LYS A 155 7.61 1.13 -1.22
CA LYS A 155 6.38 0.92 -1.99
C LYS A 155 5.76 -0.43 -1.67
N TYR A 156 4.55 -0.42 -1.11
CA TYR A 156 3.80 -1.63 -0.77
C TYR A 156 2.56 -1.76 -1.65
N TRP A 157 2.42 -2.94 -2.25
CA TRP A 157 1.21 -3.36 -2.93
C TRP A 157 0.51 -4.46 -2.11
N LEU A 158 -0.73 -4.19 -1.70
CA LEU A 158 -1.56 -5.19 -1.04
C LEU A 158 -2.41 -5.93 -2.08
N GLU A 159 -2.08 -7.21 -2.28
CA GLU A 159 -2.84 -8.09 -3.18
C GLU A 159 -3.87 -8.90 -2.40
N VAL A 160 -5.04 -9.10 -2.99
CA VAL A 160 -6.12 -9.91 -2.45
C VAL A 160 -6.71 -10.73 -3.60
N SER A 161 -7.11 -11.97 -3.36
CA SER A 161 -7.77 -12.77 -4.37
C SER A 161 -9.19 -12.24 -4.67
N GLU A 162 -9.70 -12.57 -5.85
CA GLU A 162 -11.03 -12.14 -6.29
C GLU A 162 -12.12 -12.65 -5.34
N GLU A 163 -12.03 -13.91 -4.91
CA GLU A 163 -12.97 -14.51 -3.99
C GLU A 163 -12.97 -13.81 -2.62
N GLU A 164 -11.78 -13.51 -2.11
CA GLU A 164 -11.64 -12.83 -0.82
C GLU A 164 -12.08 -11.36 -0.93
N GLN A 165 -11.83 -10.69 -2.04
CA GLN A 165 -12.34 -9.33 -2.30
C GLN A 165 -13.87 -9.34 -2.32
N THR A 166 -14.48 -10.27 -3.06
CA THR A 166 -15.93 -10.46 -3.11
C THR A 166 -16.51 -10.63 -1.72
N ARG A 167 -15.95 -11.56 -0.96
CA ARG A 167 -16.37 -11.81 0.43
C ARG A 167 -16.28 -10.56 1.30
N ARG A 168 -15.22 -9.77 1.16
CA ARG A 168 -15.02 -8.52 1.93
C ARG A 168 -15.99 -7.42 1.53
N LEU A 169 -16.30 -7.29 0.24
CA LEU A 169 -17.27 -6.30 -0.24
C LEU A 169 -18.68 -6.66 0.22
N SER A 170 -19.08 -7.94 0.14
CA SER A 170 -20.37 -8.41 0.69
C SER A 170 -20.49 -8.09 2.19
N GLN A 171 -19.45 -8.36 2.98
CA GLN A 171 -19.44 -8.02 4.40
C GLN A 171 -19.55 -6.52 4.71
N ARG A 172 -19.22 -5.63 3.76
CA ARG A 172 -19.43 -4.18 3.93
C ARG A 172 -20.90 -3.81 3.75
N ILE A 173 -21.62 -4.54 2.89
CA ILE A 173 -23.06 -4.34 2.67
C ILE A 173 -23.83 -4.77 3.92
N ASP A 174 -23.46 -5.92 4.50
CA ASP A 174 -24.16 -6.53 5.63
C ASP A 174 -23.91 -5.83 6.98
N ASP A 175 -22.82 -5.10 7.12
CA ASP A 175 -22.43 -4.42 8.38
C ASP A 175 -22.65 -2.90 8.24
N GLY A 176 -23.72 -2.38 8.82
CA GLY A 176 -24.07 -0.96 8.79
C GLY A 176 -22.94 -0.02 9.29
N ARG A 177 -22.00 -0.52 10.11
CA ARG A 177 -20.82 0.24 10.55
C ARG A 177 -19.75 0.35 9.46
N LYS A 178 -19.88 -0.40 8.36
CA LYS A 178 -18.92 -0.46 7.25
C LYS A 178 -19.51 0.07 5.94
N ILE A 179 -20.80 0.33 5.88
CA ILE A 179 -21.50 0.76 4.66
C ILE A 179 -20.88 2.04 4.08
N TRP A 180 -20.39 2.94 4.94
CA TRP A 180 -19.71 4.16 4.52
C TRP A 180 -18.40 3.92 3.73
N LYS A 181 -17.86 2.68 3.82
CA LYS A 181 -16.68 2.24 3.06
C LYS A 181 -17.04 1.68 1.69
N LEU A 182 -18.32 1.53 1.40
CA LEU A 182 -18.80 1.05 0.12
C LEU A 182 -19.22 2.25 -0.72
N SER A 183 -18.48 2.49 -1.79
CA SER A 183 -18.78 3.53 -2.76
C SER A 183 -19.28 2.92 -4.08
N PRO A 184 -20.01 3.69 -4.92
CA PRO A 184 -20.31 3.26 -6.29
C PRO A 184 -19.05 2.91 -7.09
N MET A 185 -17.91 3.49 -6.71
CA MET A 185 -16.60 3.20 -7.30
C MET A 185 -16.13 1.78 -6.98
N ASP A 186 -16.33 1.29 -5.75
CA ASP A 186 -15.93 -0.08 -5.37
C ASP A 186 -16.65 -1.13 -6.24
N LEU A 187 -17.93 -0.92 -6.55
CA LEU A 187 -18.70 -1.83 -7.41
C LEU A 187 -18.21 -1.78 -8.87
N LYS A 188 -17.92 -0.59 -9.38
CA LYS A 188 -17.34 -0.44 -10.72
C LYS A 188 -15.94 -1.03 -10.82
N SER A 189 -15.10 -0.83 -9.81
CA SER A 189 -13.76 -1.40 -9.73
C SER A 189 -13.82 -2.94 -9.71
N TYR A 190 -14.74 -3.50 -8.96
CA TYR A 190 -14.94 -4.94 -8.88
C TYR A 190 -15.25 -5.57 -10.25
N SER A 191 -16.13 -4.96 -11.04
CA SER A 191 -16.46 -5.47 -12.38
C SER A 191 -15.29 -5.38 -13.39
N ARG A 192 -14.20 -4.70 -13.03
CA ARG A 192 -13.00 -4.51 -13.86
C ARG A 192 -11.76 -5.21 -13.32
N TRP A 193 -11.94 -6.34 -12.65
CA TRP A 193 -10.88 -7.10 -12.02
C TRP A 193 -9.64 -7.32 -12.93
N TYR A 194 -9.88 -7.78 -14.16
CA TYR A 194 -8.81 -8.07 -15.12
C TYR A 194 -8.14 -6.80 -15.65
N ASP A 195 -8.87 -5.69 -15.79
CA ASP A 195 -8.29 -4.41 -16.19
C ASP A 195 -7.31 -3.91 -15.12
N TYR A 196 -7.70 -4.03 -13.85
CA TYR A 196 -6.81 -3.72 -12.72
C TYR A 196 -5.61 -4.66 -12.66
N SER A 197 -5.77 -5.95 -12.99
CA SER A 197 -4.65 -6.90 -13.03
C SER A 197 -3.64 -6.49 -14.09
N ARG A 198 -4.08 -6.19 -15.31
CA ARG A 198 -3.21 -5.73 -16.39
C ARG A 198 -2.52 -4.41 -16.05
N ALA A 199 -3.25 -3.46 -15.49
CA ALA A 199 -2.71 -2.17 -15.08
C ALA A 199 -1.63 -2.32 -13.99
N ARG A 200 -1.85 -3.22 -13.00
CA ARG A 200 -0.86 -3.57 -11.97
C ARG A 200 0.39 -4.19 -12.58
N ASP A 201 0.23 -5.17 -13.45
CA ASP A 201 1.36 -5.92 -14.02
C ASP A 201 2.26 -4.98 -14.85
N GLU A 202 1.68 -4.11 -15.67
CA GLU A 202 2.43 -3.09 -16.41
C GLU A 202 3.09 -2.06 -15.46
N MET A 203 2.39 -1.67 -14.40
CA MET A 203 2.97 -0.79 -13.37
C MET A 203 4.21 -1.43 -12.73
N PHE A 204 4.16 -2.68 -12.35
CA PHE A 204 5.32 -3.38 -11.79
C PHE A 204 6.45 -3.50 -12.80
N GLU A 205 6.15 -3.93 -14.03
CA GLU A 205 7.16 -4.03 -15.10
C GLU A 205 7.92 -2.73 -15.31
N LYS A 206 7.22 -1.59 -15.27
CA LYS A 206 7.80 -0.27 -15.55
C LYS A 206 8.45 0.39 -14.34
N THR A 207 7.99 0.08 -13.13
CA THR A 207 8.35 0.86 -11.93
C THR A 207 8.97 0.06 -10.79
N ASP A 208 9.17 -1.25 -10.94
CA ASP A 208 9.95 -2.04 -9.99
C ASP A 208 11.44 -1.82 -10.25
N THR A 209 12.05 -0.93 -9.49
CA THR A 209 13.41 -0.47 -9.72
C THR A 209 14.32 -0.81 -8.54
N PRO A 210 15.66 -0.98 -8.76
CA PRO A 210 16.58 -1.28 -7.67
C PRO A 210 16.65 -0.22 -6.56
N TRP A 211 16.33 1.03 -6.87
CA TRP A 211 16.33 2.14 -5.90
C TRP A 211 15.01 2.34 -5.18
N ALA A 212 13.92 1.78 -5.70
CA ALA A 212 12.59 1.81 -5.11
C ALA A 212 11.78 0.58 -5.55
N PRO A 213 12.05 -0.60 -5.00
CA PRO A 213 11.34 -1.83 -5.34
C PRO A 213 9.92 -1.85 -4.79
N TRP A 214 9.06 -2.67 -5.41
CA TRP A 214 7.75 -3.00 -4.90
C TRP A 214 7.79 -4.19 -3.95
N TYR A 215 7.19 -4.03 -2.79
CA TYR A 215 6.94 -5.11 -1.83
C TYR A 215 5.48 -5.55 -1.93
N VAL A 216 5.25 -6.81 -2.32
CA VAL A 216 3.89 -7.34 -2.51
C VAL A 216 3.46 -8.12 -1.29
N GLY A 217 2.44 -7.62 -0.60
CA GLY A 217 1.83 -8.26 0.56
C GLY A 217 0.56 -9.04 0.19
N GLN A 218 0.57 -10.37 0.36
CA GLN A 218 -0.60 -11.22 0.17
C GLN A 218 -1.58 -11.02 1.32
N SER A 219 -2.70 -10.34 1.07
CA SER A 219 -3.59 -9.86 2.11
C SER A 219 -4.85 -10.68 2.34
N ASN A 220 -4.95 -11.90 1.80
CA ASN A 220 -6.04 -12.81 2.11
C ASN A 220 -6.13 -13.07 3.62
N ASP A 221 -4.99 -13.15 4.31
CA ASP A 221 -4.91 -13.03 5.76
C ASP A 221 -4.42 -11.63 6.16
N LYS A 222 -5.36 -10.80 6.64
CA LYS A 222 -5.06 -9.42 7.06
C LYS A 222 -4.11 -9.33 8.26
N LYS A 223 -4.11 -10.32 9.13
CA LYS A 223 -3.26 -10.34 10.32
C LYS A 223 -1.82 -10.61 9.91
N ARG A 224 -1.59 -11.63 9.10
CA ARG A 224 -0.26 -11.99 8.60
C ARG A 224 0.36 -10.87 7.78
N VAL A 225 -0.38 -10.30 6.81
CA VAL A 225 0.17 -9.22 5.98
C VAL A 225 0.53 -7.99 6.79
N ARG A 226 -0.24 -7.66 7.85
CA ARG A 226 0.10 -6.53 8.73
C ARG A 226 1.40 -6.75 9.48
N LEU A 227 1.55 -7.94 10.08
CA LEU A 227 2.81 -8.27 10.77
C LEU A 227 3.99 -8.21 9.79
N ASN A 228 3.88 -8.85 8.62
CA ASN A 228 4.95 -8.89 7.62
C ASN A 228 5.34 -7.51 7.06
N ILE A 229 4.41 -6.57 6.99
CA ILE A 229 4.72 -5.21 6.51
C ILE A 229 5.38 -4.36 7.61
N ILE A 230 5.04 -4.62 8.87
CA ILE A 230 5.61 -3.86 9.99
C ILE A 230 7.00 -4.39 10.36
N THR A 231 7.25 -5.70 10.17
CA THR A 231 8.57 -6.32 10.34
C THR A 231 9.59 -5.83 9.33
#